data_31e30df6deb68e87e6366d7637ab0a29
#
_entry.id   31e30df6deb68e87e6366d7637ab0a29
#
_cell.length_a   1.000
_cell.length_b   1.000
_cell.length_c   1.000
_cell.angle_alpha   90.00
_cell.angle_beta   90.00
_cell.angle_gamma   90.00
#
_symmetry.space_group_name_H-M   'P 1'
#
loop_
_entity.id
_entity.type
_entity.pdbx_description
1 polymer ?
#
loop_
_entity_poly.entity_id
_entity_poly.type
_entity_poly.pdbx_seq_one_letter_code
_entity_poly.pdbx_strand_id
1 'polypeptide(L)'
;MKASITFEHDKQFNNRIKHYLQDMKVDKKLIRLSEFGQEGVDALQAATPVRTGKTANSWYYEIAKENGQVSIVWYNTNIKDGVNIAVIIDSGHASLNGSWVQGYDYIYSAINPVISKINKYFREGGVTDVTFNN
;
A
#
# COMPACT_ATOMS: atom_id res chain seq x y z
N MET A 1 -8.52 0.10 -5.91
CA MET A 1 -7.30 0.87 -5.73
C MET A 1 -6.20 0.01 -5.20
N LYS A 2 -5.05 0.27 -5.69
CA LYS A 2 -3.86 -0.44 -5.38
C LYS A 2 -2.80 0.59 -4.98
N ALA A 3 -2.40 0.59 -3.72
CA ALA A 3 -1.22 1.33 -3.32
C ALA A 3 -0.06 0.35 -3.31
N SER A 4 0.93 0.58 -4.13
CA SER A 4 2.11 -0.28 -4.17
C SER A 4 3.36 0.52 -3.86
N ILE A 5 4.19 -0.04 -3.01
CA ILE A 5 5.53 0.47 -2.77
C ILE A 5 6.48 -0.46 -3.48
N THR A 6 7.14 0.04 -4.50
CA THR A 6 8.12 -0.72 -5.24
C THR A 6 9.50 -0.23 -4.88
N PHE A 7 10.33 -1.13 -4.38
CA PHE A 7 11.73 -0.85 -4.15
C PHE A 7 12.46 -1.02 -5.47
N GLU A 8 12.52 0.05 -6.23
CA GLU A 8 13.18 0.05 -7.50
C GLU A 8 14.27 1.11 -7.48
N HIS A 9 15.52 0.69 -7.31
CA HIS A 9 16.54 1.65 -7.55
C HIS A 9 17.67 1.08 -8.35
N ASP A 10 18.80 1.55 -8.22
CA ASP A 10 19.89 1.13 -9.04
C ASP A 10 20.17 -0.39 -8.90
N LYS A 11 20.97 -0.93 -9.80
CA LYS A 11 21.41 -2.33 -9.75
C LYS A 11 22.03 -2.70 -8.40
N GLN A 12 22.63 -1.74 -7.72
CA GLN A 12 23.26 -1.93 -6.44
C GLN A 12 22.25 -2.20 -5.34
N PHE A 13 21.14 -1.48 -5.36
CA PHE A 13 20.08 -1.68 -4.39
C PHE A 13 19.36 -3.01 -4.61
N ASN A 14 19.04 -3.33 -5.85
CA ASN A 14 18.43 -4.62 -6.20
C ASN A 14 19.35 -5.79 -5.86
N ASN A 15 20.64 -5.65 -6.04
CA ASN A 15 21.61 -6.66 -5.64
C ASN A 15 21.72 -6.78 -4.12
N ARG A 16 21.63 -5.69 -3.38
CA ARG A 16 21.60 -5.70 -1.92
C ARG A 16 20.36 -6.40 -1.39
N ILE A 17 19.19 -6.14 -1.96
CA ILE A 17 17.96 -6.84 -1.58
C ILE A 17 18.06 -8.32 -1.94
N LYS A 18 18.60 -8.67 -3.10
CA LYS A 18 18.87 -10.07 -3.45
C LYS A 18 19.81 -10.75 -2.47
N HIS A 19 20.91 -10.11 -2.12
CA HIS A 19 21.84 -10.60 -1.10
C HIS A 19 21.14 -10.74 0.24
N TYR A 20 20.38 -9.77 0.61
CA TYR A 20 19.61 -9.78 1.84
C TYR A 20 18.60 -10.92 1.91
N LEU A 21 17.92 -11.20 0.82
CA LEU A 21 16.97 -12.31 0.74
C LEU A 21 17.67 -13.66 0.68
N GLN A 22 18.90 -13.72 0.15
CA GLN A 22 19.69 -14.94 0.09
C GLN A 22 20.47 -15.20 1.39
N ASP A 23 21.07 -14.18 1.99
CA ASP A 23 21.92 -14.32 3.16
C ASP A 23 21.17 -14.47 4.46
N MET A 24 19.91 -14.04 4.51
CA MET A 24 19.13 -14.05 5.75
C MET A 24 18.29 -15.28 5.95
N LYS A 25 18.56 -16.37 5.26
CA LYS A 25 17.68 -17.53 5.36
C LYS A 25 16.21 -17.08 5.46
N VAL A 26 15.86 -16.21 4.53
CA VAL A 26 14.52 -15.76 4.16
C VAL A 26 13.74 -14.99 5.23
N ASP A 27 13.88 -15.31 6.51
CA ASP A 27 12.75 -15.12 7.40
C ASP A 27 12.61 -13.74 8.03
N LYS A 28 13.70 -13.10 8.48
CA LYS A 28 13.57 -11.88 9.29
C LYS A 28 13.09 -10.66 8.50
N LYS A 29 13.50 -10.50 7.24
CA LYS A 29 13.06 -9.35 6.46
C LYS A 29 11.69 -9.52 5.84
N LEU A 30 11.35 -10.72 5.44
CA LEU A 30 9.97 -11.02 5.01
C LEU A 30 9.01 -10.85 6.17
N ILE A 31 9.37 -11.28 7.37
CA ILE A 31 8.60 -11.05 8.58
C ILE A 31 8.42 -9.53 8.81
N ARG A 32 9.52 -8.77 8.70
CA ARG A 32 9.44 -7.32 8.91
C ARG A 32 8.61 -6.61 7.83
N LEU A 33 8.73 -7.03 6.58
CA LEU A 33 7.87 -6.53 5.50
C LEU A 33 6.40 -6.86 5.76
N SER A 34 6.11 -8.06 6.24
CA SER A 34 4.75 -8.45 6.62
C SER A 34 4.21 -7.61 7.76
N GLU A 35 5.02 -7.28 8.75
CA GLU A 35 4.64 -6.38 9.82
C GLU A 35 4.28 -4.99 9.28
N PHE A 36 5.08 -4.45 8.38
CA PHE A 36 4.77 -3.18 7.71
C PHE A 36 3.52 -3.26 6.86
N GLY A 37 3.33 -4.38 6.16
CA GLY A 37 2.10 -4.62 5.42
C GLY A 37 0.86 -4.55 6.32
N GLN A 38 0.93 -5.21 7.46
CA GLN A 38 -0.17 -5.19 8.44
C GLN A 38 -0.34 -3.81 9.08
N GLU A 39 0.73 -3.10 9.39
CA GLU A 39 0.64 -1.71 9.86
C GLU A 39 -0.11 -0.83 8.84
N GLY A 40 0.17 -1.02 7.55
CA GLY A 40 -0.53 -0.31 6.50
C GLY A 40 -2.01 -0.64 6.44
N VAL A 41 -2.37 -1.91 6.58
CA VAL A 41 -3.77 -2.34 6.67
C VAL A 41 -4.46 -1.69 7.86
N ASP A 42 -3.84 -1.72 9.02
CA ASP A 42 -4.40 -1.13 10.24
C ASP A 42 -4.59 0.39 10.10
N ALA A 43 -3.61 1.07 9.51
CA ALA A 43 -3.68 2.50 9.25
C ALA A 43 -4.80 2.87 8.27
N LEU A 44 -4.91 2.12 7.18
CA LEU A 44 -5.94 2.32 6.17
C LEU A 44 -7.33 2.02 6.73
N GLN A 45 -7.45 0.95 7.50
CA GLN A 45 -8.70 0.62 8.19
C GLN A 45 -9.14 1.74 9.14
N ALA A 46 -8.22 2.21 9.97
CA ALA A 46 -8.52 3.27 10.93
C ALA A 46 -8.89 4.59 10.26
N ALA A 47 -8.32 4.90 9.09
CA ALA A 47 -8.57 6.14 8.38
C ALA A 47 -9.79 6.09 7.45
N THR A 48 -10.25 4.90 7.08
CA THR A 48 -11.38 4.75 6.16
C THR A 48 -12.67 5.23 6.84
N PRO A 49 -13.40 6.20 6.25
CA PRO A 49 -14.67 6.63 6.79
C PRO A 49 -15.64 5.46 6.94
N VAL A 50 -16.25 5.35 8.11
CA VAL A 50 -17.09 4.19 8.44
C VAL A 50 -18.55 4.57 8.28
N ARG A 51 -19.22 3.97 7.31
CA ARG A 51 -20.67 4.01 7.18
C ARG A 51 -21.28 2.66 7.56
N THR A 52 -20.77 1.56 6.97
CA THR A 52 -21.18 0.19 7.29
C THR A 52 -20.03 -0.65 7.83
N GLY A 53 -18.82 -0.14 7.79
CA GLY A 53 -17.60 -0.87 8.12
C GLY A 53 -17.08 -1.77 7.02
N LYS A 54 -17.83 -1.99 5.94
CA LYS A 54 -17.43 -2.91 4.87
C LYS A 54 -16.12 -2.48 4.19
N THR A 55 -16.01 -1.23 3.79
CA THR A 55 -14.81 -0.72 3.15
C THR A 55 -13.62 -0.74 4.11
N ALA A 56 -13.80 -0.27 5.33
CA ALA A 56 -12.75 -0.28 6.34
C ALA A 56 -12.21 -1.69 6.62
N ASN A 57 -13.09 -2.68 6.65
CA ASN A 57 -12.73 -4.07 6.96
C ASN A 57 -12.29 -4.87 5.73
N SER A 58 -12.19 -4.25 4.57
CA SER A 58 -11.84 -4.93 3.32
C SER A 58 -10.41 -4.68 2.86
N TRP A 59 -9.59 -4.03 3.66
CA TRP A 59 -8.17 -3.82 3.36
C TRP A 59 -7.37 -5.08 3.63
N TYR A 60 -6.43 -5.37 2.73
CA TYR A 60 -5.44 -6.42 2.93
C TYR A 60 -4.15 -6.05 2.19
N TYR A 61 -3.08 -6.77 2.46
CA TYR A 61 -1.81 -6.55 1.77
C TYR A 61 -1.27 -7.85 1.17
N GLU A 62 -0.42 -7.70 0.17
CA GLU A 62 0.37 -8.78 -0.41
C GLU A 62 1.81 -8.32 -0.57
N ILE A 63 2.74 -9.25 -0.43
CA ILE A 63 4.13 -9.04 -0.77
C ILE A 63 4.39 -9.77 -2.08
N ALA A 64 4.79 -9.01 -3.09
CA ALA A 64 5.07 -9.53 -4.43
C ALA A 64 6.56 -9.45 -4.73
N LYS A 65 7.07 -10.47 -5.39
CA LYS A 65 8.44 -10.51 -5.91
C LYS A 65 8.38 -10.68 -7.41
N GLU A 66 8.82 -9.68 -8.15
CA GLU A 66 8.89 -9.72 -9.60
C GLU A 66 10.20 -9.11 -10.08
N ASN A 67 10.90 -9.80 -10.97
CA ASN A 67 12.13 -9.30 -11.60
C ASN A 67 13.18 -8.78 -10.61
N GLY A 68 13.32 -9.43 -9.46
CA GLY A 68 14.25 -9.01 -8.42
C GLY A 68 13.77 -7.85 -7.56
N GLN A 69 12.56 -7.39 -7.76
CA GLN A 69 11.93 -6.34 -6.97
C GLN A 69 10.99 -6.93 -5.95
N VAL A 70 10.96 -6.33 -4.75
CA VAL A 70 10.00 -6.68 -3.72
C VAL A 70 9.05 -5.50 -3.54
N SER A 71 7.78 -5.79 -3.59
CA SER A 71 6.72 -4.78 -3.45
C SER A 71 5.79 -5.17 -2.32
N ILE A 72 5.32 -4.20 -1.56
CA ILE A 72 4.15 -4.35 -0.71
C ILE A 72 2.99 -3.68 -1.42
N VAL A 73 1.89 -4.39 -1.57
CA VAL A 73 0.72 -3.91 -2.28
C VAL A 73 -0.48 -3.99 -1.33
N TRP A 74 -1.16 -2.87 -1.14
CA TRP A 74 -2.41 -2.82 -0.37
C TRP A 74 -3.60 -2.78 -1.31
N TYR A 75 -4.57 -3.63 -1.02
CA TYR A 75 -5.79 -3.78 -1.80
C TYR A 75 -7.01 -3.56 -0.92
N ASN A 76 -8.09 -3.15 -1.53
CA ASN A 76 -9.41 -3.19 -0.91
C ASN A 76 -10.33 -4.07 -1.74
N THR A 77 -10.94 -5.06 -1.11
CA THR A 77 -11.83 -6.01 -1.80
C THR A 77 -13.23 -5.49 -2.04
N ASN A 78 -13.59 -4.34 -1.47
CA ASN A 78 -14.92 -3.78 -1.67
C ASN A 78 -15.03 -3.12 -3.04
N ILE A 79 -15.34 -3.95 -4.03
CA ILE A 79 -15.56 -3.55 -5.42
C ILE A 79 -17.03 -3.75 -5.73
N LYS A 80 -17.68 -2.72 -6.23
CA LYS A 80 -19.07 -2.77 -6.63
C LYS A 80 -19.22 -2.24 -8.05
N ASP A 81 -19.82 -3.05 -8.94
CA ASP A 81 -20.02 -2.70 -10.35
C ASP A 81 -18.70 -2.31 -11.04
N GLY A 82 -17.60 -3.03 -10.74
CA GLY A 82 -16.29 -2.76 -11.27
C GLY A 82 -15.56 -1.56 -10.63
N VAL A 83 -16.15 -0.92 -9.64
CA VAL A 83 -15.62 0.29 -9.02
C VAL A 83 -15.10 -0.03 -7.62
N ASN A 84 -13.86 0.39 -7.36
CA ASN A 84 -13.27 0.28 -6.03
C ASN A 84 -13.83 1.38 -5.11
N ILE A 85 -14.61 0.98 -4.14
CA ILE A 85 -15.31 1.91 -3.26
C ILE A 85 -14.35 2.72 -2.39
N ALA A 86 -13.25 2.12 -1.93
CA ALA A 86 -12.25 2.84 -1.14
C ALA A 86 -11.67 4.04 -1.89
N VAL A 87 -11.45 3.90 -3.19
CA VAL A 87 -10.95 4.98 -4.05
C VAL A 87 -11.95 6.10 -4.22
N ILE A 88 -13.21 5.75 -4.44
CA ILE A 88 -14.28 6.75 -4.59
C ILE A 88 -14.42 7.57 -3.31
N ILE A 89 -14.37 6.93 -2.16
CA ILE A 89 -14.42 7.63 -0.87
C ILE A 89 -13.22 8.58 -0.74
N ASP A 90 -12.07 8.17 -1.21
CA ASP A 90 -10.85 8.97 -1.16
C ASP A 90 -10.88 10.17 -2.10
N SER A 91 -11.21 9.93 -3.37
CA SER A 91 -11.11 10.94 -4.42
C SER A 91 -12.37 11.78 -4.62
N GLY A 92 -13.50 11.30 -4.16
CA GLY A 92 -14.79 11.90 -4.47
C GLY A 92 -15.38 11.38 -5.78
N HIS A 93 -16.62 11.77 -6.07
CA HIS A 93 -17.32 11.29 -7.26
C HIS A 93 -18.50 12.19 -7.62
N ALA A 94 -18.96 12.07 -8.86
CA ALA A 94 -20.22 12.70 -9.29
C ALA A 94 -21.41 11.89 -8.77
N SER A 95 -22.40 12.59 -8.21
CA SER A 95 -23.67 11.96 -7.82
C SER A 95 -24.59 11.79 -9.02
N LEU A 96 -25.67 11.02 -8.83
CA LEU A 96 -26.67 10.76 -9.88
C LEU A 96 -27.33 12.02 -10.43
N ASN A 97 -27.42 13.08 -9.63
CA ASN A 97 -28.00 14.35 -10.05
C ASN A 97 -26.98 15.33 -10.66
N GLY A 98 -25.75 14.89 -10.88
CA GLY A 98 -24.68 15.69 -11.47
C GLY A 98 -23.90 16.55 -10.49
N SER A 99 -24.25 16.59 -9.20
CA SER A 99 -23.46 17.28 -8.21
C SER A 99 -22.23 16.47 -7.81
N TRP A 100 -21.21 17.16 -7.30
CA TRP A 100 -19.97 16.53 -6.86
C TRP A 100 -20.03 16.19 -5.38
N VAL A 101 -19.64 14.95 -5.05
CA VAL A 101 -19.43 14.53 -3.67
C VAL A 101 -17.94 14.57 -3.35
N GLN A 102 -17.57 15.40 -2.41
CA GLN A 102 -16.17 15.61 -2.04
C GLN A 102 -15.55 14.35 -1.42
N GLY A 103 -14.33 13.99 -1.84
CA GLY A 103 -13.57 12.91 -1.26
C GLY A 103 -12.95 13.30 0.09
N TYR A 104 -12.58 12.28 0.85
CA TYR A 104 -11.96 12.45 2.17
C TYR A 104 -10.44 12.58 2.11
N ASP A 105 -9.81 12.23 0.99
CA ASP A 105 -8.35 12.30 0.80
C ASP A 105 -7.58 11.64 1.96
N TYR A 106 -7.97 10.42 2.31
CA TYR A 106 -7.48 9.75 3.51
C TYR A 106 -6.36 8.73 3.26
N ILE A 107 -6.28 8.18 2.04
CA ILE A 107 -5.42 7.03 1.78
C ILE A 107 -3.94 7.39 1.90
N TYR A 108 -3.52 8.44 1.21
CA TYR A 108 -2.12 8.86 1.23
C TYR A 108 -1.67 9.24 2.64
N SER A 109 -2.48 10.01 3.34
CA SER A 109 -2.19 10.44 4.72
C SER A 109 -2.09 9.26 5.68
N ALA A 110 -2.91 8.22 5.48
CA ALA A 110 -2.88 7.03 6.31
C ALA A 110 -1.62 6.20 6.07
N ILE A 111 -1.26 6.00 4.80
CA ILE A 111 -0.16 5.08 4.44
C ILE A 111 1.23 5.74 4.54
N ASN A 112 1.31 7.04 4.42
CA ASN A 112 2.58 7.76 4.38
C ASN A 112 3.48 7.51 5.62
N PRO A 113 2.97 7.47 6.86
CA PRO A 113 3.80 7.13 8.01
C PRO A 113 4.40 5.72 7.94
N VAL A 114 3.66 4.77 7.39
CA VAL A 114 4.14 3.40 7.19
C VAL A 114 5.24 3.36 6.14
N ILE A 115 5.05 4.08 5.03
CA ILE A 115 6.06 4.23 3.98
C ILE A 115 7.35 4.84 4.55
N SER A 116 7.23 5.85 5.39
CA SER A 116 8.38 6.48 6.05
C SER A 116 9.14 5.50 6.94
N LYS A 117 8.44 4.63 7.66
CA LYS A 117 9.05 3.57 8.45
C LYS A 117 9.78 2.55 7.59
N ILE A 118 9.18 2.16 6.47
CA ILE A 118 9.80 1.23 5.51
C ILE A 118 11.09 1.85 4.96
N ASN A 119 11.04 3.10 4.53
CA ASN A 119 12.21 3.83 4.05
C ASN A 119 13.32 3.89 5.08
N LYS A 120 12.98 4.17 6.32
CA LYS A 120 13.92 4.25 7.41
C LYS A 120 14.56 2.90 7.74
N TYR A 121 13.81 1.83 7.62
CA TYR A 121 14.30 0.47 7.84
C TYR A 121 15.28 0.05 6.74
N PHE A 122 15.00 0.40 5.50
CA PHE A 122 15.86 0.11 4.35
C PHE A 122 16.70 1.33 3.97
N ARG A 123 17.45 1.86 4.91
CA ARG A 123 18.16 3.16 4.88
C ARG A 123 18.90 3.53 3.61
N GLU A 124 19.39 2.57 2.85
CA GLU A 124 20.31 2.84 1.75
C GLU A 124 19.65 2.70 0.39
N GLY A 125 18.37 2.42 0.35
CA GLY A 125 17.73 2.16 -0.89
C GLY A 125 16.34 2.69 -1.00
N GLY A 126 16.09 3.84 -0.58
CA GLY A 126 14.78 4.48 -0.52
C GLY A 126 13.66 3.92 -1.39
N VAL A 127 12.45 4.11 -0.98
CA VAL A 127 11.27 3.84 -1.80
C VAL A 127 11.30 4.77 -2.99
N THR A 128 11.30 4.22 -4.18
CA THR A 128 11.36 5.02 -5.39
C THR A 128 10.01 5.42 -5.92
N ASP A 129 9.04 4.57 -5.74
CA ASP A 129 7.72 4.82 -6.28
C ASP A 129 6.62 4.44 -5.31
N VAL A 130 5.79 5.40 -4.99
CA VAL A 130 4.48 5.13 -4.41
C VAL A 130 3.47 5.38 -5.50
N THR A 131 2.94 4.33 -6.06
CA THR A 131 1.91 4.43 -7.07
C THR A 131 0.56 4.04 -6.50
N PHE A 132 -0.43 4.88 -6.72
CA PHE A 132 -1.81 4.57 -6.41
C PHE A 132 -2.49 4.17 -7.72
N ASN A 133 -2.75 2.90 -7.88
CA ASN A 133 -3.44 2.36 -9.06
C ASN A 133 -4.90 2.10 -8.75
N ASN A 134 -5.72 2.65 -9.58
CA ASN A 134 -7.16 2.37 -9.52
C ASN A 134 -7.49 0.99 -10.10
#